data_56f4d6ca8ec637bd586b5393507f1189
#
_entry.id   56f4d6ca8ec637bd586b5393507f1189
#
_cell.length_a   1.000
_cell.length_b   1.000
_cell.length_c   1.000
_cell.angle_alpha   90.00
_cell.angle_beta   90.00
_cell.angle_gamma   90.00
#
_symmetry.space_group_name_H-M   'P 1'
#
loop_
_entity.id
_entity.type
_entity.pdbx_description
1 polymer ?
#
loop_
_entity_poly.entity_id
_entity_poly.type
_entity_poly.pdbx_seq_one_letter_code
_entity_poly.pdbx_strand_id
1 'polypeptide(L)'
;MDATYDFIERLSTKEPVPGGGGAGALMGAAAAALCSMVANLTSGKKKYAEYQSDIERIIRNMNYEIKVFLALIDKDAEGFYPLSRAYSIPKDEPGREQTLEQALVLAAQTPFEILKECDKLLAT
;
A
#
# COMPACT_ATOMS: atom_id res chain seq x y z
N MET A 1 6.66 1.21 -17.38
CA MET A 1 5.71 0.11 -17.70
C MET A 1 6.18 -1.25 -17.23
N ASP A 2 7.45 -1.57 -17.39
CA ASP A 2 7.97 -2.91 -17.06
C ASP A 2 7.79 -3.30 -15.60
N ALA A 3 8.09 -2.39 -14.66
CA ALA A 3 7.95 -2.66 -13.23
C ALA A 3 6.49 -2.90 -12.82
N THR A 4 5.55 -2.13 -13.36
CA THR A 4 4.12 -2.30 -13.10
C THR A 4 3.61 -3.61 -13.69
N TYR A 5 4.06 -3.93 -14.90
CA TYR A 5 3.71 -5.17 -15.59
C TYR A 5 4.19 -6.38 -14.80
N ASP A 6 5.45 -6.36 -14.39
CA ASP A 6 6.05 -7.40 -13.56
C ASP A 6 5.29 -7.60 -12.25
N PHE A 7 4.94 -6.51 -11.58
CA PHE A 7 4.17 -6.57 -10.32
C PHE A 7 2.83 -7.29 -10.53
N ILE A 8 2.08 -6.91 -11.55
CA ILE A 8 0.76 -7.50 -11.84
C ILE A 8 0.91 -8.97 -12.23
N GLU A 9 1.90 -9.30 -13.05
CA GLU A 9 2.15 -10.68 -13.45
C GLU A 9 2.48 -11.56 -12.24
N ARG A 10 3.37 -11.12 -11.38
CA ARG A 10 3.74 -11.84 -10.15
C ARG A 10 2.57 -11.98 -9.19
N LEU A 11 1.73 -10.95 -9.07
CA LEU A 11 0.52 -10.97 -8.24
C LEU A 11 -0.42 -12.10 -8.67
N SER A 12 -0.47 -12.42 -9.95
CA SER A 12 -1.34 -13.46 -10.49
C SER A 12 -0.85 -14.89 -10.24
N THR A 13 0.34 -15.05 -9.72
CA THR A 13 0.99 -16.36 -9.53
C THR A 13 0.81 -16.89 -8.11
N LYS A 14 1.51 -17.98 -7.80
CA LYS A 14 1.57 -18.57 -6.45
C LYS A 14 2.67 -17.96 -5.59
N GLU A 15 3.41 -16.99 -6.11
CA GLU A 15 4.45 -16.32 -5.31
C GLU A 15 3.84 -15.69 -4.06
N PRO A 16 4.53 -15.78 -2.91
CA PRO A 16 3.99 -15.24 -1.67
C PRO A 16 3.87 -13.72 -1.68
N VAL A 17 4.69 -13.03 -2.45
CA VAL A 17 4.66 -11.57 -2.61
C VAL A 17 4.84 -11.21 -4.09
N PRO A 18 4.16 -10.15 -4.59
CA PRO A 18 3.18 -9.33 -3.85
C PRO A 18 1.90 -10.11 -3.57
N GLY A 19 1.25 -9.76 -2.47
CA GLY A 19 -0.06 -10.29 -2.09
C GLY A 19 -1.11 -9.19 -2.06
N GLY A 20 -2.24 -9.48 -1.39
CA GLY A 20 -3.36 -8.56 -1.31
C GLY A 20 -3.02 -7.22 -0.67
N GLY A 21 -2.14 -7.23 0.34
CA GLY A 21 -1.67 -6.00 1.00
C GLY A 21 -0.91 -5.09 0.04
N GLY A 22 0.07 -5.65 -0.67
CA GLY A 22 0.83 -4.91 -1.67
C GLY A 22 -0.05 -4.39 -2.81
N ALA A 23 -1.00 -5.22 -3.28
CA ALA A 23 -1.96 -4.81 -4.31
C ALA A 23 -2.84 -3.65 -3.81
N GLY A 24 -3.34 -3.74 -2.57
CA GLY A 24 -4.14 -2.67 -1.96
C GLY A 24 -3.36 -1.37 -1.83
N ALA A 25 -2.10 -1.44 -1.42
CA ALA A 25 -1.24 -0.26 -1.33
C ALA A 25 -0.99 0.38 -2.71
N LEU A 26 -0.79 -0.45 -3.74
CA LEU A 26 -0.64 0.06 -5.12
C LEU A 26 -1.91 0.78 -5.57
N MET A 27 -3.08 0.25 -5.27
CA MET A 27 -4.36 0.90 -5.58
C MET A 27 -4.52 2.22 -4.83
N GLY A 28 -4.09 2.28 -3.57
CA GLY A 28 -4.07 3.51 -2.79
C GLY A 28 -3.16 4.57 -3.41
N ALA A 29 -1.98 4.19 -3.85
CA ALA A 29 -1.05 5.08 -4.54
C ALA A 29 -1.66 5.61 -5.85
N ALA A 30 -2.29 4.73 -6.62
CA ALA A 30 -2.94 5.11 -7.88
C ALA A 30 -4.09 6.09 -7.64
N ALA A 31 -4.90 5.84 -6.60
CA ALA A 31 -6.01 6.72 -6.22
C ALA A 31 -5.51 8.12 -5.82
N ALA A 32 -4.46 8.18 -5.00
CA ALA A 32 -3.84 9.44 -4.61
C ALA A 32 -3.28 10.18 -5.84
N ALA A 33 -2.65 9.44 -6.76
CA ALA A 33 -2.11 10.01 -7.99
C ALA A 33 -3.22 10.62 -8.86
N LEU A 34 -4.35 9.94 -8.97
CA LEU A 34 -5.50 10.44 -9.72
C LEU A 34 -6.06 11.73 -9.10
N CYS A 35 -6.17 11.78 -7.77
CA CYS A 35 -6.58 12.99 -7.07
C CYS A 35 -5.62 14.14 -7.31
N SER A 36 -4.31 13.86 -7.26
CA SER A 36 -3.27 14.85 -7.57
C SER A 36 -3.39 15.34 -9.01
N MET A 37 -3.65 14.44 -9.95
CA MET A 37 -3.84 14.79 -11.37
C MET A 37 -4.98 15.78 -11.53
N VAL A 38 -6.16 15.50 -10.95
CA VAL A 38 -7.31 16.40 -11.03
C VAL A 38 -6.99 17.76 -10.42
N ALA A 39 -6.33 17.78 -9.27
CA ALA A 39 -5.93 19.01 -8.61
C ALA A 39 -4.95 19.82 -9.48
N ASN A 40 -3.98 19.16 -10.10
CA ASN A 40 -3.01 19.82 -10.99
C ASN A 40 -3.68 20.40 -12.25
N LEU A 41 -4.66 19.68 -12.81
CA LEU A 41 -5.40 20.16 -13.97
C LEU A 41 -6.30 21.36 -13.63
N THR A 42 -6.67 21.51 -12.37
CA THR A 42 -7.53 22.59 -11.87
C THR A 42 -6.70 23.82 -11.44
N SER A 43 -5.48 23.58 -10.96
CA SER A 43 -4.58 24.63 -10.45
C SER A 43 -4.30 25.70 -11.48
N GLY A 44 -4.31 26.95 -11.04
CA GLY A 44 -3.98 28.11 -11.89
C GLY A 44 -5.11 28.58 -12.79
N LYS A 45 -6.26 27.92 -12.79
CA LYS A 45 -7.41 28.36 -13.58
C LYS A 45 -8.16 29.48 -12.87
N LYS A 46 -8.47 30.54 -13.59
CA LYS A 46 -9.20 31.73 -13.06
C LYS A 46 -10.55 31.35 -12.44
N LYS A 47 -11.26 30.40 -13.04
CA LYS A 47 -12.56 29.92 -12.58
C LYS A 47 -12.49 29.39 -11.14
N TYR A 48 -11.36 28.84 -10.73
CA TYR A 48 -11.17 28.22 -9.43
C TYR A 48 -10.17 28.97 -8.54
N ALA A 49 -9.91 30.24 -8.83
CA ALA A 49 -8.91 31.04 -8.12
C ALA A 49 -9.15 31.13 -6.62
N GLU A 50 -10.41 31.17 -6.18
CA GLU A 50 -10.74 31.23 -4.75
C GLU A 50 -10.41 29.94 -4.00
N TYR A 51 -10.25 28.83 -4.73
CA TYR A 51 -9.90 27.52 -4.16
C TYR A 51 -8.43 27.16 -4.33
N GLN A 52 -7.61 28.07 -4.83
CA GLN A 52 -6.21 27.77 -5.16
C GLN A 52 -5.42 27.25 -3.97
N SER A 53 -5.60 27.80 -2.77
CA SER A 53 -4.91 27.32 -1.58
C SER A 53 -5.32 25.90 -1.19
N ASP A 54 -6.60 25.56 -1.34
CA ASP A 54 -7.09 24.21 -1.11
C ASP A 54 -6.54 23.22 -2.14
N ILE A 55 -6.48 23.63 -3.40
CA ILE A 55 -5.93 22.83 -4.49
C ILE A 55 -4.45 22.51 -4.21
N GLU A 56 -3.67 23.50 -3.80
CA GLU A 56 -2.25 23.30 -3.48
C GLU A 56 -2.07 22.37 -2.27
N ARG A 57 -2.91 22.51 -1.27
CA ARG A 57 -2.92 21.62 -0.10
C ARG A 57 -3.21 20.17 -0.51
N ILE A 58 -4.19 19.96 -1.36
CA ILE A 58 -4.55 18.63 -1.86
C ILE A 58 -3.37 18.02 -2.62
N ILE A 59 -2.73 18.79 -3.50
CA ILE A 59 -1.56 18.31 -4.26
C ILE A 59 -0.45 17.84 -3.32
N ARG A 60 -0.12 18.66 -2.30
CA ARG A 60 0.91 18.29 -1.31
C ARG A 60 0.54 17.02 -0.57
N ASN A 61 -0.70 16.92 -0.10
CA ASN A 61 -1.17 15.77 0.67
C ASN A 61 -1.18 14.50 -0.18
N MET A 62 -1.65 14.58 -1.42
CA MET A 62 -1.70 13.43 -2.32
C MET A 62 -0.30 12.97 -2.72
N ASN A 63 0.61 13.88 -2.97
CA ASN A 63 2.00 13.53 -3.29
C ASN A 63 2.69 12.85 -2.10
N TYR A 64 2.38 13.25 -0.89
CA TYR A 64 2.85 12.57 0.32
C TYR A 64 2.25 11.16 0.44
N GLU A 65 0.94 11.02 0.25
CA GLU A 65 0.26 9.73 0.33
C GLU A 65 0.76 8.73 -0.72
N ILE A 66 1.07 9.18 -1.93
CA ILE A 66 1.67 8.32 -2.96
C ILE A 66 2.96 7.67 -2.41
N LYS A 67 3.82 8.46 -1.81
CA LYS A 67 5.10 7.96 -1.26
C LYS A 67 4.86 6.98 -0.11
N VAL A 68 3.89 7.27 0.76
CA VAL A 68 3.54 6.38 1.88
C VAL A 68 3.04 5.04 1.37
N PHE A 69 2.09 5.03 0.43
CA PHE A 69 1.56 3.79 -0.12
C PHE A 69 2.61 2.97 -0.86
N LEU A 70 3.48 3.61 -1.63
CA LEU A 70 4.55 2.90 -2.34
C LEU A 70 5.55 2.26 -1.36
N ALA A 71 5.87 2.95 -0.27
CA ALA A 71 6.72 2.38 0.79
C ALA A 71 6.04 1.19 1.49
N LEU A 72 4.72 1.24 1.66
CA LEU A 72 3.96 0.16 2.28
C LEU A 72 3.95 -1.12 1.45
N ILE A 73 4.09 -1.04 0.14
CA ILE A 73 4.22 -2.23 -0.72
C ILE A 73 5.42 -3.06 -0.29
N ASP A 74 6.59 -2.43 -0.17
CA ASP A 74 7.83 -3.12 0.23
C ASP A 74 7.75 -3.61 1.66
N LYS A 75 7.17 -2.81 2.55
CA LYS A 75 7.00 -3.14 3.96
C LYS A 75 6.08 -4.36 4.14
N ASP A 76 5.02 -4.44 3.35
CA ASP A 76 4.10 -5.57 3.37
C ASP A 76 4.82 -6.86 2.93
N ALA A 77 5.61 -6.80 1.87
CA ALA A 77 6.40 -7.92 1.40
C ALA A 77 7.39 -8.40 2.46
N GLU A 78 8.12 -7.47 3.09
CA GLU A 78 9.07 -7.78 4.15
C GLU A 78 8.39 -8.42 5.37
N GLY A 79 7.22 -7.92 5.76
CA GLY A 79 6.45 -8.44 6.88
C GLY A 79 5.84 -9.80 6.63
N PHE A 80 5.67 -10.19 5.37
CA PHE A 80 5.09 -11.47 4.99
C PHE A 80 6.10 -12.62 5.01
N TYR A 81 7.38 -12.36 4.74
CA TYR A 81 8.39 -13.42 4.65
C TYR A 81 8.50 -14.29 5.91
N PRO A 82 8.49 -13.76 7.14
CA PRO A 82 8.49 -14.60 8.33
C PRO A 82 7.31 -15.56 8.38
N LEU A 83 6.13 -15.12 7.96
CA LEU A 83 4.93 -15.97 7.91
C LEU A 83 5.08 -17.06 6.85
N SER A 84 5.56 -16.71 5.68
CA SER A 84 5.83 -17.68 4.61
C SER A 84 6.80 -18.78 5.08
N ARG A 85 7.86 -18.40 5.80
CA ARG A 85 8.81 -19.35 6.39
C ARG A 85 8.17 -20.22 7.47
N ALA A 86 7.30 -19.62 8.30
CA ALA A 86 6.62 -20.35 9.37
C ALA A 86 5.70 -21.44 8.83
N TYR A 87 5.04 -21.20 7.71
CA TYR A 87 4.19 -22.19 7.05
C TYR A 87 4.97 -23.42 6.55
N SER A 88 6.26 -23.27 6.27
CA SER A 88 7.10 -24.35 5.81
C SER A 88 7.60 -25.27 6.94
N ILE A 89 7.39 -24.90 8.21
CA ILE A 89 7.76 -25.73 9.35
C ILE A 89 6.84 -26.97 9.39
N PRO A 90 7.41 -28.19 9.57
CA PRO A 90 6.59 -29.40 9.68
C PRO A 90 5.53 -29.29 10.79
N LYS A 91 4.34 -29.83 10.53
CA LYS A 91 3.19 -29.72 11.43
C LYS A 91 3.44 -30.36 12.81
N ASP A 92 4.30 -31.34 12.89
CA ASP A 92 4.65 -32.06 14.11
C ASP A 92 5.84 -31.45 14.86
N GLU A 93 6.46 -30.38 14.31
CA GLU A 93 7.58 -29.72 14.94
C GLU A 93 7.16 -29.00 16.23
N PRO A 94 7.83 -29.23 17.38
CA PRO A 94 7.53 -28.50 18.61
C PRO A 94 7.73 -27.01 18.45
N GLY A 95 6.79 -26.21 18.97
CA GLY A 95 6.86 -24.75 18.91
C GLY A 95 6.40 -24.14 17.59
N ARG A 96 5.96 -24.95 16.64
CA ARG A 96 5.47 -24.45 15.35
C ARG A 96 4.28 -23.49 15.53
N GLU A 97 3.32 -23.83 16.34
CA GLU A 97 2.13 -23.01 16.59
C GLU A 97 2.50 -21.63 17.12
N GLN A 98 3.43 -21.58 18.07
CA GLN A 98 3.90 -20.33 18.65
C GLN A 98 4.63 -19.46 17.64
N THR A 99 5.51 -20.06 16.85
CA THR A 99 6.24 -19.37 15.76
C THR A 99 5.27 -18.84 14.71
N LEU A 100 4.28 -19.66 14.34
CA LEU A 100 3.26 -19.28 13.37
C LEU A 100 2.42 -18.10 13.87
N GLU A 101 1.99 -18.14 15.13
CA GLU A 101 1.20 -17.07 15.75
C GLU A 101 1.98 -15.75 15.77
N GLN A 102 3.23 -15.77 16.16
CA GLN A 102 4.09 -14.59 16.19
C GLN A 102 4.27 -14.02 14.77
N ALA A 103 4.47 -14.89 13.78
CA ALA A 103 4.61 -14.48 12.38
C ALA A 103 3.31 -13.89 11.83
N LEU A 104 2.14 -14.42 12.22
CA LEU A 104 0.84 -13.89 11.83
C LEU A 104 0.61 -12.48 12.37
N VAL A 105 0.93 -12.26 13.65
CA VAL A 105 0.82 -10.92 14.27
C VAL A 105 1.69 -9.92 13.53
N LEU A 106 2.93 -10.29 13.24
CA LEU A 106 3.88 -9.43 12.53
C LEU A 106 3.39 -9.14 11.10
N ALA A 107 2.93 -10.16 10.39
CA ALA A 107 2.45 -10.02 9.02
C ALA A 107 1.16 -9.19 8.92
N ALA A 108 0.34 -9.16 9.97
CA ALA A 108 -0.90 -8.38 10.00
C ALA A 108 -0.68 -6.88 10.22
N GLN A 109 0.49 -6.47 10.69
CA GLN A 109 0.77 -5.06 11.02
C GLN A 109 0.71 -4.15 9.79
N THR A 110 1.35 -4.52 8.70
CA THR A 110 1.40 -3.68 7.50
C THR A 110 0.04 -3.59 6.80
N PRO A 111 -0.72 -4.68 6.59
CA PRO A 111 -2.09 -4.57 6.07
C PRO A 111 -2.97 -3.63 6.91
N PHE A 112 -2.81 -3.64 8.21
CA PHE A 112 -3.53 -2.74 9.11
C PHE A 112 -3.11 -1.27 8.89
N GLU A 113 -1.82 -1.01 8.72
CA GLU A 113 -1.31 0.32 8.38
C GLU A 113 -1.86 0.81 7.03
N ILE A 114 -1.93 -0.08 6.03
CA ILE A 114 -2.49 0.22 4.73
C ILE A 114 -3.97 0.63 4.86
N LEU A 115 -4.72 -0.11 5.66
CA LEU A 115 -6.12 0.21 5.93
C LEU A 115 -6.28 1.59 6.57
N LYS A 116 -5.44 1.91 7.54
CA LYS A 116 -5.42 3.23 8.18
C LYS A 116 -5.10 4.35 7.19
N GLU A 117 -4.12 4.13 6.31
CA GLU A 117 -3.76 5.13 5.30
C GLU A 117 -4.88 5.34 4.28
N CYS A 118 -5.60 4.27 3.90
CA CYS A 118 -6.78 4.39 3.03
C CYS A 118 -7.88 5.23 3.69
N ASP A 119 -8.14 5.01 4.97
CA ASP A 119 -9.13 5.79 5.73
C ASP A 119 -8.73 7.27 5.78
N LYS A 120 -7.46 7.53 6.05
CA LYS A 120 -6.88 8.88 6.07
C LYS A 120 -6.97 9.56 4.70
N LEU A 121 -6.72 8.82 3.62
CA LEU A 121 -6.85 9.32 2.25
C LEU A 121 -8.27 9.76 1.96
N LEU A 122 -9.26 8.96 2.36
CA LEU A 122 -10.68 9.28 2.15
C LEU A 122 -11.12 10.52 2.92
N ALA A 123 -10.50 10.81 4.06
CA ALA A 123 -10.80 11.98 4.89
C ALA A 123 -10.22 13.28 4.33
N THR A 124 -9.29 13.22 3.39
CA THR A 124 -8.68 14.38 2.75
C THR A 124 -9.62 14.99 1.70
#